data_a0b19fbbcb99d5f937cb17ce09ebc606
#
_entry.id   a0b19fbbcb99d5f937cb17ce09ebc606
#
_cell.length_a   1.000
_cell.length_b   1.000
_cell.length_c   1.000
_cell.angle_alpha   90.00
_cell.angle_beta   90.00
_cell.angle_gamma   90.00
#
_symmetry.space_group_name_H-M   'P 1'
#
loop_
_entity.id
_entity.type
_entity.pdbx_description
1 polymer ?
#
loop_
_entity_poly.entity_id
_entity_poly.type
_entity_poly.pdbx_seq_one_letter_code
_entity_poly.pdbx_strand_id
1 'polypeptide(L)'
;TGIFEGTVSFTADDESSGHRLRVAEGDTITAEYEDNTLPDPYTRADDLDVTSTAIIGTIVPPLERAPAANARVVDAFGNSLSSVSVDQQVQIEADLVNGQDKDQPFAYIVQVQDGNGVTVSLAWITGSLAAGQSFSPALSWIPDASGSYTATVFVWESVDNPTALSDTVEANINVN
;
A
#
# COMPACT_ATOMS: atom_id res chain seq x y z
N THR A 1 -40.96 -5.31 -17.41
CA THR A 1 -39.60 -5.37 -16.81
C THR A 1 -38.98 -6.66 -17.30
N GLY A 2 -38.05 -6.55 -18.27
CA GLY A 2 -37.28 -7.66 -18.76
C GLY A 2 -35.98 -7.77 -17.96
N ILE A 3 -35.53 -9.01 -17.69
CA ILE A 3 -34.17 -9.30 -17.24
C ILE A 3 -33.41 -9.72 -18.48
N PHE A 4 -32.28 -9.10 -18.73
CA PHE A 4 -31.36 -9.46 -19.82
C PHE A 4 -30.13 -10.12 -19.20
N GLU A 5 -29.80 -11.31 -19.68
CA GLU A 5 -28.64 -12.06 -19.20
C GLU A 5 -27.73 -12.38 -20.38
N GLY A 6 -26.44 -12.17 -20.19
CA GLY A 6 -25.40 -12.53 -21.13
C GLY A 6 -24.23 -13.17 -20.41
N THR A 7 -23.52 -14.07 -21.09
CA THR A 7 -22.33 -14.71 -20.56
C THR A 7 -21.13 -14.38 -21.43
N VAL A 8 -20.06 -13.94 -20.79
CA VAL A 8 -18.75 -13.75 -21.40
C VAL A 8 -17.76 -14.67 -20.67
N SER A 9 -16.94 -15.38 -21.39
CA SER A 9 -15.84 -16.19 -20.83
C SER A 9 -14.54 -15.42 -20.90
N PHE A 10 -13.72 -15.53 -19.87
CA PHE A 10 -12.41 -14.91 -19.85
C PHE A 10 -11.32 -15.89 -20.30
N THR A 11 -10.27 -15.39 -20.92
CA THR A 11 -9.12 -16.15 -21.37
C THR A 11 -7.84 -15.34 -21.19
N ALA A 12 -6.73 -16.03 -20.93
CA ALA A 12 -5.38 -15.48 -20.95
C ALA A 12 -4.70 -15.62 -22.33
N ASP A 13 -5.38 -16.26 -23.29
CA ASP A 13 -4.86 -16.41 -24.67
C ASP A 13 -4.72 -15.02 -25.33
N ASP A 14 -3.82 -14.90 -26.31
CA ASP A 14 -3.43 -13.60 -26.87
C ASP A 14 -4.52 -12.84 -27.64
N GLU A 15 -5.65 -13.48 -27.96
CA GLU A 15 -6.72 -12.86 -28.74
C GLU A 15 -8.12 -13.08 -28.14
N SER A 16 -8.94 -12.03 -28.17
CA SER A 16 -10.36 -12.13 -27.91
C SER A 16 -11.08 -12.70 -29.13
N SER A 17 -12.00 -13.64 -28.97
CA SER A 17 -12.80 -14.20 -30.06
C SER A 17 -14.18 -14.67 -29.62
N GLY A 18 -15.23 -14.29 -30.36
CA GLY A 18 -16.61 -14.66 -30.04
C GLY A 18 -17.05 -14.13 -28.67
N HIS A 19 -17.44 -15.03 -27.77
CA HIS A 19 -17.82 -14.70 -26.38
C HIS A 19 -16.65 -14.83 -25.38
N ARG A 20 -15.42 -14.96 -25.87
CA ARG A 20 -14.20 -15.04 -25.06
C ARG A 20 -13.49 -13.70 -25.11
N LEU A 21 -13.30 -13.09 -23.93
CA LEU A 21 -12.57 -11.83 -23.76
C LEU A 21 -11.19 -12.14 -23.19
N ARG A 22 -10.14 -11.70 -23.89
CA ARG A 22 -8.78 -11.73 -23.35
C ARG A 22 -8.71 -10.75 -22.19
N VAL A 23 -8.18 -11.20 -21.08
CA VAL A 23 -7.98 -10.40 -19.87
C VAL A 23 -6.63 -10.70 -19.26
N ALA A 24 -6.06 -9.69 -18.64
CA ALA A 24 -4.88 -9.78 -17.78
C ALA A 24 -5.24 -9.32 -16.37
N GLU A 25 -4.40 -9.66 -15.41
CA GLU A 25 -4.56 -9.15 -14.06
C GLU A 25 -4.45 -7.62 -14.03
N GLY A 26 -5.38 -6.98 -13.32
CA GLY A 26 -5.51 -5.53 -13.23
C GLY A 26 -6.35 -4.90 -14.35
N ASP A 27 -6.80 -5.66 -15.36
CA ASP A 27 -7.70 -5.14 -16.38
C ASP A 27 -9.04 -4.74 -15.77
N THR A 28 -9.60 -3.62 -16.25
CA THR A 28 -10.96 -3.21 -15.94
C THR A 28 -11.88 -3.63 -17.09
N ILE A 29 -12.92 -4.38 -16.76
CA ILE A 29 -13.98 -4.74 -17.70
C ILE A 29 -15.13 -3.78 -17.47
N THR A 30 -15.65 -3.18 -18.54
CA THR A 30 -16.84 -2.37 -18.52
C THR A 30 -17.94 -3.06 -19.32
N ALA A 31 -19.09 -3.28 -18.71
CA ALA A 31 -20.31 -3.67 -19.39
C ALA A 31 -21.15 -2.40 -19.58
N GLU A 32 -21.61 -2.19 -20.78
CA GLU A 32 -22.46 -1.05 -21.15
C GLU A 32 -23.76 -1.57 -21.78
N TYR A 33 -24.87 -1.01 -21.34
CA TYR A 33 -26.17 -1.27 -21.89
C TYR A 33 -26.82 0.07 -22.28
N GLU A 34 -27.16 0.21 -23.55
CA GLU A 34 -27.84 1.37 -24.12
C GLU A 34 -29.32 1.05 -24.30
N ASP A 35 -30.21 1.78 -23.62
CA ASP A 35 -31.64 1.62 -23.77
C ASP A 35 -32.24 2.78 -24.62
N ASN A 36 -32.53 2.49 -25.89
CA ASN A 36 -33.12 3.38 -26.85
C ASN A 36 -34.66 3.29 -26.85
N THR A 37 -35.28 2.60 -25.89
CA THR A 37 -36.72 2.35 -25.84
C THR A 37 -37.40 2.96 -24.63
N LEU A 38 -36.96 4.15 -24.23
CA LEU A 38 -37.51 4.86 -23.07
C LEU A 38 -38.96 5.20 -23.28
N PRO A 39 -39.84 5.17 -22.23
CA PRO A 39 -41.25 5.53 -22.31
C PRO A 39 -41.43 7.04 -22.40
N ASP A 40 -42.64 7.48 -22.85
CA ASP A 40 -42.99 8.89 -22.82
C ASP A 40 -42.70 9.56 -21.47
N PRO A 41 -42.12 10.77 -21.44
CA PRO A 41 -42.03 11.78 -22.54
C PRO A 41 -40.73 11.70 -23.38
N TYR A 42 -39.91 10.66 -23.20
CA TYR A 42 -38.65 10.50 -23.93
C TYR A 42 -38.88 10.18 -25.41
N THR A 43 -37.94 10.54 -26.25
CA THR A 43 -37.95 10.30 -27.69
C THR A 43 -36.88 9.28 -28.08
N ARG A 44 -36.86 8.86 -29.34
CA ARG A 44 -35.79 7.98 -29.86
C ARG A 44 -34.38 8.62 -29.91
N ALA A 45 -34.31 9.92 -29.61
CA ALA A 45 -33.04 10.63 -29.47
C ALA A 45 -32.53 10.67 -28.01
N ASP A 46 -33.35 10.17 -27.10
CA ASP A 46 -33.02 10.05 -25.69
C ASP A 46 -32.65 8.59 -25.38
N ASP A 47 -31.45 8.35 -24.93
CA ASP A 47 -30.90 7.05 -24.56
C ASP A 47 -30.60 7.03 -23.07
N LEU A 48 -30.65 5.87 -22.48
CA LEU A 48 -30.16 5.61 -21.12
C LEU A 48 -28.99 4.64 -21.18
N ASP A 49 -27.82 5.17 -20.91
CA ASP A 49 -26.62 4.33 -20.79
C ASP A 49 -26.46 3.85 -19.36
N VAL A 50 -26.41 2.56 -19.18
CA VAL A 50 -26.12 1.92 -17.90
C VAL A 50 -24.79 1.22 -18.02
N THR A 51 -23.82 1.66 -17.22
CA THR A 51 -22.49 1.06 -17.18
C THR A 51 -22.24 0.35 -15.85
N SER A 52 -21.53 -0.77 -15.91
CA SER A 52 -21.02 -1.46 -14.74
C SER A 52 -19.59 -1.91 -14.99
N THR A 53 -18.72 -1.76 -14.00
CA THR A 53 -17.29 -2.12 -14.11
C THR A 53 -16.92 -3.21 -13.12
N ALA A 54 -16.00 -4.08 -13.56
CA ALA A 54 -15.36 -5.09 -12.70
C ALA A 54 -13.86 -5.12 -13.01
N ILE A 55 -13.06 -5.41 -11.99
CA ILE A 55 -11.60 -5.56 -12.15
C ILE A 55 -11.26 -7.04 -12.12
N ILE A 56 -10.36 -7.45 -13.01
CA ILE A 56 -9.84 -8.82 -13.09
C ILE A 56 -8.67 -8.99 -12.14
N GLY A 57 -8.70 -10.05 -11.32
CA GLY A 57 -7.65 -10.42 -10.39
C GLY A 57 -7.97 -10.09 -8.93
N THR A 58 -7.04 -10.42 -8.07
CA THR A 58 -7.12 -10.12 -6.64
C THR A 58 -6.55 -8.73 -6.39
N ILE A 59 -7.39 -7.77 -5.99
CA ILE A 59 -6.91 -6.46 -5.56
C ILE A 59 -6.53 -6.57 -4.10
N VAL A 60 -5.24 -6.50 -3.81
CA VAL A 60 -4.76 -6.34 -2.44
C VAL A 60 -4.99 -4.88 -2.03
N PRO A 61 -5.75 -4.61 -0.95
CA PRO A 61 -5.96 -3.26 -0.45
C PRO A 61 -4.62 -2.56 -0.20
N PRO A 62 -4.50 -1.23 -0.44
CA PRO A 62 -3.22 -0.54 -0.30
C PRO A 62 -2.49 -0.83 1.02
N LEU A 63 -3.18 -0.80 2.17
CA LEU A 63 -2.58 -1.05 3.49
C LEU A 63 -2.13 -2.51 3.74
N GLU A 64 -2.46 -3.42 2.86
CA GLU A 64 -2.07 -4.83 2.94
C GLU A 64 -0.97 -5.18 1.92
N ARG A 65 -0.51 -4.21 1.10
CA ARG A 65 0.48 -4.46 0.06
C ARG A 65 1.89 -4.64 0.61
N ALA A 66 2.27 -3.84 1.61
CA ALA A 66 3.55 -3.96 2.31
C ALA A 66 3.38 -3.63 3.80
N PRO A 67 2.57 -4.42 4.54
CA PRO A 67 2.33 -4.16 5.96
C PRO A 67 3.63 -4.18 6.75
N ALA A 68 3.76 -3.19 7.64
CA ALA A 68 4.84 -3.10 8.60
C ALA A 68 4.43 -3.70 9.95
N ALA A 69 5.36 -4.34 10.61
CA ALA A 69 5.16 -4.90 11.96
C ALA A 69 6.44 -4.79 12.79
N ASN A 70 6.31 -5.00 14.11
CA ASN A 70 7.43 -5.14 15.03
C ASN A 70 8.43 -3.97 14.99
N ALA A 71 7.95 -2.73 14.99
CA ALA A 71 8.84 -1.57 15.08
C ALA A 71 9.66 -1.63 16.36
N ARG A 72 10.98 -1.51 16.24
CA ARG A 72 11.93 -1.70 17.33
C ARG A 72 13.18 -0.86 17.17
N VAL A 73 13.87 -0.60 18.27
CA VAL A 73 15.19 0.02 18.28
C VAL A 73 16.25 -1.07 18.42
N VAL A 74 17.24 -1.05 17.53
CA VAL A 74 18.30 -2.03 17.50
C VAL A 74 19.68 -1.38 17.48
N ASP A 75 20.71 -2.14 17.89
CA ASP A 75 22.11 -1.75 17.70
C ASP A 75 22.57 -2.02 16.26
N ALA A 76 23.85 -1.74 15.97
CA ALA A 76 24.43 -1.96 14.64
C ALA A 76 24.49 -3.46 14.23
N PHE A 77 24.22 -4.38 15.14
CA PHE A 77 24.21 -5.83 14.91
C PHE A 77 22.77 -6.39 14.83
N GLY A 78 21.75 -5.53 14.94
CA GLY A 78 20.33 -5.94 14.93
C GLY A 78 19.80 -6.45 16.27
N ASN A 79 20.53 -6.27 17.37
CA ASN A 79 20.05 -6.65 18.70
C ASN A 79 19.12 -5.58 19.25
N SER A 80 17.94 -5.97 19.74
CA SER A 80 16.97 -5.04 20.33
C SER A 80 17.52 -4.37 21.57
N LEU A 81 17.31 -3.06 21.67
CA LEU A 81 17.72 -2.24 22.80
C LEU A 81 16.51 -1.89 23.66
N SER A 82 16.63 -2.04 24.97
CA SER A 82 15.59 -1.65 25.93
C SER A 82 15.78 -0.21 26.44
N SER A 83 16.95 0.38 26.27
CA SER A 83 17.30 1.78 26.58
C SER A 83 18.42 2.24 25.67
N VAL A 84 18.49 3.53 25.46
CA VAL A 84 19.49 4.20 24.60
C VAL A 84 20.18 5.26 25.43
N SER A 85 21.47 5.54 25.17
CA SER A 85 22.18 6.66 25.79
C SER A 85 22.23 7.85 24.83
N VAL A 86 22.37 9.06 25.38
CA VAL A 86 22.67 10.25 24.57
C VAL A 86 23.94 9.99 23.75
N ASP A 87 23.98 10.48 22.51
CA ASP A 87 25.05 10.28 21.53
C ASP A 87 25.26 8.81 21.07
N GLN A 88 24.43 7.88 21.51
CA GLN A 88 24.48 6.49 21.03
C GLN A 88 23.77 6.38 19.69
N GLN A 89 24.50 5.95 18.66
CA GLN A 89 23.86 5.61 17.38
C GLN A 89 23.04 4.31 17.52
N VAL A 90 21.79 4.40 17.14
CA VAL A 90 20.84 3.29 17.08
C VAL A 90 20.19 3.22 15.71
N GLN A 91 19.46 2.15 15.45
CA GLN A 91 18.67 1.97 14.25
C GLN A 91 17.20 1.72 14.63
N ILE A 92 16.29 2.28 13.86
CA ILE A 92 14.85 2.05 13.97
C ILE A 92 14.49 1.12 12.82
N GLU A 93 14.05 -0.07 13.19
CA GLU A 93 13.78 -1.20 12.30
C GLU A 93 12.33 -1.64 12.42
N ALA A 94 11.72 -2.07 11.29
CA ALA A 94 10.45 -2.77 11.29
C ALA A 94 10.45 -3.84 10.21
N ASP A 95 9.63 -4.87 10.39
CA ASP A 95 9.51 -5.97 9.44
C ASP A 95 8.47 -5.63 8.39
N LEU A 96 8.81 -5.72 7.10
CA LEU A 96 7.92 -5.56 5.95
C LEU A 96 7.72 -6.89 5.25
N VAL A 97 6.53 -7.12 4.73
CA VAL A 97 6.22 -8.28 3.88
C VAL A 97 5.43 -7.80 2.68
N ASN A 98 5.88 -8.12 1.46
CA ASN A 98 5.05 -7.88 0.27
C ASN A 98 3.91 -8.90 0.22
N GLY A 99 2.69 -8.44 0.46
CA GLY A 99 1.47 -9.26 0.44
C GLY A 99 0.93 -9.56 -0.95
N GLN A 100 1.64 -9.14 -2.02
CA GLN A 100 1.21 -9.30 -3.40
C GLN A 100 2.01 -10.39 -4.12
N ASP A 101 1.52 -10.80 -5.27
CA ASP A 101 2.15 -11.74 -6.22
C ASP A 101 3.03 -11.06 -7.26
N LYS A 102 3.27 -9.77 -7.10
CA LYS A 102 4.10 -8.91 -7.97
C LYS A 102 5.03 -8.02 -7.14
N ASP A 103 6.00 -7.43 -7.79
CA ASP A 103 6.94 -6.49 -7.17
C ASP A 103 6.19 -5.26 -6.63
N GLN A 104 6.54 -4.83 -5.42
CA GLN A 104 5.99 -3.64 -4.77
C GLN A 104 7.11 -2.65 -4.45
N PRO A 105 7.17 -1.50 -5.12
CA PRO A 105 8.02 -0.39 -4.71
C PRO A 105 7.55 0.16 -3.35
N PHE A 106 8.49 0.62 -2.54
CA PHE A 106 8.19 1.21 -1.24
C PHE A 106 9.14 2.35 -0.88
N ALA A 107 8.64 3.26 -0.04
CA ALA A 107 9.41 4.20 0.76
C ALA A 107 9.17 3.87 2.24
N TYR A 108 10.22 3.46 2.94
CA TYR A 108 10.22 3.26 4.38
C TYR A 108 10.67 4.55 5.03
N ILE A 109 9.81 5.17 5.84
CA ILE A 109 9.99 6.49 6.42
C ILE A 109 9.91 6.35 7.94
N VAL A 110 10.87 6.93 8.64
CA VAL A 110 10.90 6.98 10.11
C VAL A 110 10.89 8.43 10.56
N GLN A 111 9.88 8.77 11.35
CA GLN A 111 9.78 10.03 12.08
C GLN A 111 10.06 9.76 13.57
N VAL A 112 10.97 10.51 14.17
CA VAL A 112 11.18 10.50 15.61
C VAL A 112 10.68 11.80 16.20
N GLN A 113 9.81 11.71 17.20
CA GLN A 113 9.28 12.84 17.95
C GLN A 113 9.72 12.78 19.41
N ASP A 114 10.00 13.94 19.99
CA ASP A 114 10.24 14.07 21.44
C ASP A 114 8.93 13.96 22.25
N GLY A 115 9.03 14.00 23.59
CA GLY A 115 7.88 13.94 24.50
C GLY A 115 6.89 15.10 24.38
N ASN A 116 7.20 16.16 23.61
CA ASN A 116 6.32 17.28 23.31
C ASN A 116 5.67 17.15 21.93
N GLY A 117 5.95 16.09 21.19
CA GLY A 117 5.47 15.86 19.84
C GLY A 117 6.24 16.64 18.76
N VAL A 118 7.42 17.19 19.09
CA VAL A 118 8.27 17.86 18.13
C VAL A 118 9.08 16.83 17.35
N THR A 119 9.05 16.90 16.03
CA THR A 119 9.87 16.03 15.18
C THR A 119 11.34 16.41 15.27
N VAL A 120 12.15 15.51 15.82
CA VAL A 120 13.60 15.68 16.00
C VAL A 120 14.41 14.94 14.93
N SER A 121 13.81 13.96 14.25
CA SER A 121 14.43 13.25 13.12
C SER A 121 13.37 12.82 12.13
N LEU A 122 13.71 12.90 10.84
CA LEU A 122 12.95 12.35 9.73
C LEU A 122 13.92 11.81 8.70
N ALA A 123 13.82 10.50 8.42
CA ALA A 123 14.69 9.82 7.47
C ALA A 123 13.88 8.82 6.65
N TRP A 124 14.37 8.47 5.46
CA TRP A 124 13.73 7.45 4.61
C TRP A 124 14.73 6.73 3.73
N ILE A 125 14.35 5.53 3.31
CA ILE A 125 14.96 4.78 2.22
C ILE A 125 13.86 4.29 1.27
N THR A 126 14.22 4.07 0.02
CA THR A 126 13.33 3.52 -1.00
C THR A 126 13.89 2.20 -1.53
N GLY A 127 12.99 1.35 -2.02
CA GLY A 127 13.35 0.06 -2.57
C GLY A 127 12.18 -0.58 -3.28
N SER A 128 12.33 -1.86 -3.61
CA SER A 128 11.26 -2.70 -4.14
C SER A 128 11.35 -4.08 -3.49
N LEU A 129 10.21 -4.63 -3.10
CA LEU A 129 10.07 -6.00 -2.59
C LEU A 129 9.56 -6.88 -3.71
N ALA A 130 10.23 -8.00 -3.99
CA ALA A 130 9.69 -9.01 -4.88
C ALA A 130 8.40 -9.64 -4.29
N ALA A 131 7.62 -10.31 -5.12
CA ALA A 131 6.41 -11.01 -4.71
C ALA A 131 6.63 -11.87 -3.47
N GLY A 132 5.87 -11.65 -2.40
CA GLY A 132 5.97 -12.38 -1.12
C GLY A 132 7.26 -12.17 -0.33
N GLN A 133 8.15 -11.26 -0.76
CA GLN A 133 9.43 -11.01 -0.08
C GLN A 133 9.21 -10.36 1.28
N SER A 134 9.99 -10.83 2.28
CA SER A 134 10.14 -10.17 3.58
C SER A 134 11.46 -9.41 3.63
N PHE A 135 11.46 -8.24 4.29
CA PHE A 135 12.62 -7.39 4.46
C PHE A 135 12.48 -6.57 5.74
N SER A 136 13.56 -6.35 6.47
CA SER A 136 13.56 -5.53 7.69
C SER A 136 14.47 -4.31 7.48
N PRO A 137 13.94 -3.22 6.87
CA PRO A 137 14.71 -1.99 6.71
C PRO A 137 14.97 -1.32 8.06
N ALA A 138 16.12 -0.65 8.17
CA ALA A 138 16.53 0.06 9.36
C ALA A 138 17.11 1.43 9.01
N LEU A 139 16.78 2.46 9.80
CA LEU A 139 17.28 3.82 9.66
C LEU A 139 17.98 4.28 10.94
N SER A 140 19.17 4.83 10.77
CA SER A 140 19.98 5.31 11.90
C SER A 140 19.44 6.60 12.51
N TRP A 141 19.50 6.68 13.84
CA TRP A 141 19.23 7.88 14.63
C TRP A 141 20.23 7.98 15.78
N ILE A 142 20.59 9.23 16.14
CA ILE A 142 21.46 9.53 17.28
C ILE A 142 20.72 10.57 18.13
N PRO A 143 20.29 10.24 19.36
CA PRO A 143 19.66 11.20 20.27
C PRO A 143 20.72 12.19 20.81
N ASP A 144 20.37 13.46 20.86
CA ASP A 144 21.19 14.54 21.39
C ASP A 144 20.84 14.93 22.84
N ALA A 145 19.73 14.44 23.35
CA ALA A 145 19.26 14.71 24.71
C ALA A 145 18.58 13.49 25.32
N SER A 146 18.60 13.41 26.67
CA SER A 146 17.83 12.42 27.42
C SER A 146 16.34 12.77 27.41
N GLY A 147 15.50 11.74 27.41
CA GLY A 147 14.05 11.90 27.40
C GLY A 147 13.31 10.72 26.81
N SER A 148 12.01 10.86 26.66
CA SER A 148 11.15 9.88 25.98
C SER A 148 10.88 10.35 24.56
N TYR A 149 11.02 9.42 23.63
CA TYR A 149 10.80 9.64 22.20
C TYR A 149 9.86 8.58 21.65
N THR A 150 9.17 8.90 20.57
CA THR A 150 8.38 7.96 19.79
C THR A 150 8.89 7.96 18.35
N ALA A 151 9.29 6.80 17.86
CA ALA A 151 9.59 6.59 16.46
C ALA A 151 8.36 6.00 15.77
N THR A 152 7.81 6.72 14.79
CA THR A 152 6.70 6.27 13.95
C THR A 152 7.23 5.88 12.58
N VAL A 153 6.88 4.68 12.14
CA VAL A 153 7.23 4.13 10.84
C VAL A 153 6.05 4.28 9.90
N PHE A 154 6.30 4.82 8.72
CA PHE A 154 5.36 4.88 7.60
C PHE A 154 5.92 4.07 6.43
N VAL A 155 5.04 3.39 5.71
CA VAL A 155 5.39 2.72 4.46
C VAL A 155 4.49 3.25 3.36
N TRP A 156 5.08 3.94 2.40
CA TRP A 156 4.40 4.51 1.24
C TRP A 156 4.85 3.83 -0.05
N GLU A 157 4.10 3.99 -1.12
CA GLU A 157 4.48 3.47 -2.43
C GLU A 157 5.78 4.11 -2.95
N SER A 158 5.89 5.43 -2.78
CA SER A 158 7.14 6.19 -2.97
C SER A 158 7.06 7.53 -2.23
N VAL A 159 8.15 8.28 -2.18
CA VAL A 159 8.14 9.64 -1.61
C VAL A 159 7.30 10.60 -2.45
N ASP A 160 7.28 10.41 -3.78
CA ASP A 160 6.50 11.23 -4.71
C ASP A 160 5.03 10.78 -4.84
N ASN A 161 4.75 9.53 -4.48
CA ASN A 161 3.40 8.98 -4.39
C ASN A 161 3.15 8.45 -2.97
N PRO A 162 2.55 9.27 -2.08
CA PRO A 162 2.37 8.95 -0.66
C PRO A 162 1.18 8.01 -0.39
N THR A 163 0.83 7.13 -1.32
CA THR A 163 -0.15 6.06 -1.07
C THR A 163 0.40 5.17 0.03
N ALA A 164 -0.30 5.11 1.16
CA ALA A 164 0.10 4.27 2.28
C ALA A 164 -0.07 2.78 1.94
N LEU A 165 0.99 2.00 2.20
CA LEU A 165 1.04 0.55 1.96
C LEU A 165 0.88 -0.27 3.26
N SER A 166 0.83 0.42 4.42
CA SER A 166 0.73 -0.15 5.75
C SER A 166 0.05 0.84 6.68
N ASP A 167 -0.61 0.35 7.72
CA ASP A 167 -0.83 1.13 8.92
C ASP A 167 0.51 1.52 9.54
N THR A 168 0.54 2.63 10.30
CA THR A 168 1.75 3.06 11.00
C THR A 168 2.05 2.13 12.17
N VAL A 169 3.34 1.87 12.41
CA VAL A 169 3.81 1.16 13.60
C VAL A 169 4.78 2.03 14.38
N GLU A 170 4.80 1.88 15.69
CA GLU A 170 5.55 2.75 16.60
C GLU A 170 6.49 1.97 17.51
N ALA A 171 7.60 2.60 17.83
CA ALA A 171 8.53 2.17 18.88
C ALA A 171 8.75 3.31 19.88
N ASN A 172 8.53 3.04 21.17
CA ASN A 172 8.84 3.98 22.24
C ASN A 172 10.30 3.84 22.66
N ILE A 173 10.99 4.96 22.81
CA ILE A 173 12.43 5.03 23.07
C ILE A 173 12.69 5.85 24.33
N ASN A 174 13.37 5.27 25.30
CA ASN A 174 13.85 5.97 26.47
C ASN A 174 15.36 6.22 26.34
N VAL A 175 15.75 7.48 26.33
CA VAL A 175 17.13 7.96 26.26
C VAL A 175 17.57 8.42 27.64
N ASN A 176 18.66 7.82 28.16
CA ASN A 176 19.23 8.11 29.50
C ASN A 176 20.46 9.02 29.40
#